data_2b7353d75c871e412761861233ae077d
#
_entry.id   2b7353d75c871e412761861233ae077d
#
_cell.length_a   1.000
_cell.length_b   1.000
_cell.length_c   1.000
_cell.angle_alpha   90.00
_cell.angle_beta   90.00
_cell.angle_gamma   90.00
#
_symmetry.space_group_name_H-M   'P 1'
#
loop_
_entity.id
_entity.type
_entity.pdbx_description
1 polymer ?
#
loop_
_entity_poly.entity_id
_entity_poly.type
_entity_poly.pdbx_seq_one_letter_code
_entity_poly.pdbx_strand_id
1 'polypeptide(L)'
;MRFFAKFVAIELKAVMEKEFIDLFELQSRLKEGIESLFPKRIWIRAEVSAVKARNGGHCYLELSQSDGKELMAKANAIIWSSRYRFIAPYFESVTGSPLQEGMAVLVEVQVNFSELYGLSLIINDINPEYSVGVKELERQKTVERLQKEGLMGLQKELQLPLLPERLAVISAEDAAGYRDFMRHIDGNPYGFRIETVLFPALMQGAGCPASIISALDAVMETAGRWDAVLILRGGGAKLDLACYDDYDLASVISQYPLPVLTAIGHDQDFHVCDMVAHEYLKTPTALADYILDIYETEDERISSCWTQMRLAVSGRLHREAARLDMLVSRVKGGVRMRTASMEAALQVLYARIEAAHPRRILERGYALAVDKDGVVLRGVRGLVPGERLSVLYADGKLECTIDDVIPGSPEDGVTD
;
A
#
# COMPACT_ATOMS: atom_id res chain seq x y z
N MET A 1 87.44 54.97 -20.81
CA MET A 1 86.93 53.98 -21.80
C MET A 1 87.62 52.62 -21.76
N ARG A 2 88.90 52.47 -21.46
CA ARG A 2 89.58 51.11 -21.43
C ARG A 2 89.17 50.22 -20.24
N PHE A 3 88.72 50.77 -19.12
CA PHE A 3 88.27 50.04 -17.92
C PHE A 3 86.85 49.39 -18.11
N PHE A 4 85.94 50.09 -18.78
CA PHE A 4 84.59 49.65 -19.04
C PHE A 4 84.58 48.44 -20.08
N ALA A 5 85.46 48.54 -21.10
CA ALA A 5 85.57 47.46 -22.03
C ALA A 5 86.16 46.15 -21.42
N LYS A 6 87.07 46.28 -20.43
CA LYS A 6 87.63 45.16 -19.72
C LYS A 6 86.59 44.49 -18.75
N PHE A 7 85.71 45.30 -18.11
CA PHE A 7 84.64 44.79 -17.20
C PHE A 7 83.56 44.04 -17.97
N VAL A 8 83.14 44.62 -19.09
CA VAL A 8 82.19 43.97 -20.01
C VAL A 8 82.76 42.69 -20.63
N ALA A 9 84.11 42.67 -20.97
CA ALA A 9 84.71 41.46 -21.45
C ALA A 9 84.95 40.37 -20.43
N ILE A 10 85.05 40.72 -19.10
CA ILE A 10 85.18 39.78 -18.03
C ILE A 10 83.75 39.22 -17.65
N GLU A 11 82.70 40.07 -17.64
CA GLU A 11 81.35 39.62 -17.48
C GLU A 11 80.85 38.75 -18.61
N LEU A 12 81.17 39.11 -19.88
CA LEU A 12 80.90 38.27 -21.03
C LEU A 12 81.65 36.91 -20.99
N LYS A 13 82.92 36.93 -20.46
CA LYS A 13 83.70 35.68 -20.33
C LYS A 13 83.18 34.81 -19.18
N ALA A 14 82.66 35.41 -18.06
CA ALA A 14 82.04 34.71 -16.97
C ALA A 14 80.61 34.14 -17.30
N VAL A 15 79.93 34.78 -18.26
CA VAL A 15 78.72 34.28 -18.84
C VAL A 15 78.97 33.15 -19.87
N MET A 16 80.06 33.21 -20.53
CA MET A 16 80.52 32.14 -21.53
C MET A 16 81.10 30.89 -20.85
N GLU A 17 81.43 30.95 -19.57
CA GLU A 17 81.86 29.76 -18.79
C GLU A 17 80.64 29.00 -18.10
N LYS A 18 79.43 29.49 -18.21
CA LYS A 18 78.21 28.72 -17.82
C LYS A 18 77.89 27.84 -19.02
N GLU A 19 77.96 26.51 -18.84
CA GLU A 19 77.34 25.59 -19.78
C GLU A 19 75.84 25.98 -19.91
N PHE A 20 75.47 26.48 -21.07
CA PHE A 20 74.08 26.73 -21.42
C PHE A 20 73.69 25.87 -22.60
N ILE A 21 72.48 25.40 -22.58
CA ILE A 21 71.83 24.68 -23.70
C ILE A 21 70.59 25.50 -24.11
N ASP A 22 70.28 25.47 -25.37
CA ASP A 22 69.06 26.06 -25.89
C ASP A 22 67.84 25.37 -25.39
N LEU A 23 66.73 26.12 -25.26
CA LEU A 23 65.49 25.57 -24.82
C LEU A 23 65.04 24.37 -25.64
N PHE A 24 65.24 24.40 -26.95
CA PHE A 24 64.94 23.30 -27.86
C PHE A 24 65.83 22.09 -27.56
N GLU A 25 67.06 22.26 -27.30
CA GLU A 25 67.97 21.17 -26.94
C GLU A 25 67.63 20.54 -25.62
N LEU A 26 67.23 21.35 -24.60
CA LEU A 26 66.72 20.85 -23.33
C LEU A 26 65.47 20.03 -23.53
N GLN A 27 64.49 20.54 -24.32
CA GLN A 27 63.24 19.83 -24.60
C GLN A 27 63.47 18.53 -25.38
N SER A 28 64.42 18.53 -26.35
CA SER A 28 64.81 17.32 -27.11
C SER A 28 65.44 16.25 -26.21
N ARG A 29 66.34 16.64 -25.30
CA ARG A 29 66.94 15.69 -24.32
C ARG A 29 65.87 15.14 -23.34
N LEU A 30 64.90 15.95 -22.92
CA LEU A 30 63.77 15.49 -22.10
C LEU A 30 62.91 14.48 -22.87
N LYS A 31 62.64 14.74 -24.15
CA LYS A 31 61.90 13.84 -25.01
C LYS A 31 62.61 12.47 -25.15
N GLU A 32 63.87 12.47 -25.50
CA GLU A 32 64.68 11.25 -25.62
C GLU A 32 64.72 10.47 -24.28
N GLY A 33 64.87 11.18 -23.15
CA GLY A 33 64.84 10.60 -21.82
C GLY A 33 63.51 9.95 -21.51
N ILE A 34 62.39 10.63 -21.78
CA ILE A 34 61.04 10.13 -21.53
C ILE A 34 60.72 8.95 -22.45
N GLU A 35 61.05 9.03 -23.75
CA GLU A 35 60.81 7.94 -24.69
C GLU A 35 61.65 6.70 -24.34
N SER A 36 62.86 6.89 -23.82
CA SER A 36 63.72 5.78 -23.32
C SER A 36 63.16 5.14 -22.06
N LEU A 37 62.59 5.91 -21.14
CA LEU A 37 62.01 5.39 -19.90
C LEU A 37 60.69 4.68 -20.10
N PHE A 38 59.86 5.15 -21.07
CA PHE A 38 58.53 4.61 -21.36
C PHE A 38 58.37 4.18 -22.81
N PRO A 39 59.17 3.21 -23.31
CA PRO A 39 59.14 2.77 -24.70
C PRO A 39 57.89 1.97 -25.05
N LYS A 40 57.17 1.46 -24.03
CA LYS A 40 55.98 0.63 -24.20
C LYS A 40 54.76 1.35 -23.60
N ARG A 41 53.58 0.92 -24.05
CA ARG A 41 52.31 1.32 -23.44
C ARG A 41 52.24 0.77 -22.02
N ILE A 42 51.63 1.54 -21.13
CA ILE A 42 51.46 1.20 -19.74
C ILE A 42 49.98 1.40 -19.34
N TRP A 43 49.50 0.56 -18.46
CA TRP A 43 48.19 0.75 -17.85
C TRP A 43 48.34 1.65 -16.62
N ILE A 44 47.55 2.73 -16.58
CA ILE A 44 47.51 3.62 -15.43
C ILE A 44 46.10 3.72 -14.90
N ARG A 45 46.01 3.88 -13.59
CA ARG A 45 44.78 4.14 -12.85
C ARG A 45 44.71 5.63 -12.58
N ALA A 46 43.61 6.26 -12.96
CA ALA A 46 43.38 7.69 -12.76
C ALA A 46 41.90 7.98 -12.64
N GLU A 47 41.58 9.19 -12.20
CA GLU A 47 40.23 9.76 -12.23
C GLU A 47 40.14 10.79 -13.36
N VAL A 48 39.02 10.85 -14.04
CA VAL A 48 38.75 11.82 -15.12
C VAL A 48 38.32 13.14 -14.50
N SER A 49 39.15 14.18 -14.52
CA SER A 49 38.83 15.50 -14.00
C SER A 49 38.11 16.39 -15.02
N ALA A 50 38.32 16.17 -16.31
CA ALA A 50 37.62 16.89 -17.36
C ALA A 50 37.56 16.08 -18.65
N VAL A 51 36.48 16.24 -19.41
CA VAL A 51 36.29 15.63 -20.75
C VAL A 51 35.87 16.72 -21.74
N LYS A 52 36.59 16.81 -22.87
CA LYS A 52 36.26 17.76 -23.94
C LYS A 52 36.36 17.06 -25.30
N ALA A 53 35.20 16.66 -25.83
CA ALA A 53 35.13 16.20 -27.20
C ALA A 53 35.12 17.42 -28.18
N ARG A 54 35.97 17.43 -29.19
CA ARG A 54 36.01 18.49 -30.21
C ARG A 54 35.45 18.00 -31.53
N ASN A 55 35.01 18.95 -32.37
CA ASN A 55 34.41 18.72 -33.70
C ASN A 55 35.29 17.91 -34.69
N GLY A 56 36.57 17.66 -34.37
CA GLY A 56 37.46 16.80 -35.13
C GLY A 56 37.45 15.32 -34.73
N GLY A 57 36.54 14.92 -33.80
CA GLY A 57 36.40 13.52 -33.32
C GLY A 57 37.47 13.08 -32.32
N HIS A 58 38.38 13.97 -31.90
CA HIS A 58 39.32 13.70 -30.80
C HIS A 58 38.69 14.02 -29.45
N CYS A 59 38.99 13.17 -28.46
CA CYS A 59 38.58 13.42 -27.07
C CYS A 59 39.81 13.83 -26.24
N TYR A 60 39.75 14.99 -25.64
CA TYR A 60 40.73 15.51 -24.70
C TYR A 60 40.26 15.26 -23.29
N LEU A 61 41.11 14.64 -22.50
CA LEU A 61 40.84 14.29 -21.11
C LEU A 61 41.87 14.94 -20.21
N GLU A 62 41.46 15.27 -19.03
CA GLU A 62 42.34 15.62 -17.94
C GLU A 62 42.26 14.50 -16.91
N LEU A 63 43.34 13.79 -16.67
CA LEU A 63 43.45 12.72 -15.71
C LEU A 63 44.08 13.25 -14.42
N SER A 64 43.52 12.86 -13.29
CA SER A 64 44.04 13.21 -11.97
C SER A 64 44.12 12.00 -11.05
N GLN A 65 44.89 12.15 -10.00
CA GLN A 65 44.93 11.24 -8.87
C GLN A 65 44.91 12.06 -7.58
N SER A 66 43.98 11.77 -6.71
CA SER A 66 43.88 12.39 -5.38
C SER A 66 44.03 11.35 -4.26
N ASP A 67 44.56 11.78 -3.12
CA ASP A 67 44.56 11.02 -1.90
C ASP A 67 43.64 11.71 -0.87
N GLY A 68 42.36 11.38 -0.95
CA GLY A 68 41.31 11.99 -0.14
C GLY A 68 41.00 13.44 -0.57
N LYS A 69 41.66 14.46 0.00
CA LYS A 69 41.37 15.88 -0.28
C LYS A 69 42.42 16.60 -1.12
N GLU A 70 43.60 16.04 -1.29
CA GLU A 70 44.69 16.70 -2.01
C GLU A 70 44.96 16.08 -3.38
N LEU A 71 45.06 16.93 -4.40
CA LEU A 71 45.42 16.52 -5.74
C LEU A 71 46.92 16.15 -5.78
N MET A 72 47.24 14.86 -6.01
CA MET A 72 48.60 14.36 -6.02
C MET A 72 49.26 14.42 -7.42
N ALA A 73 48.49 14.18 -8.45
CA ALA A 73 49.00 14.18 -9.82
C ALA A 73 47.93 14.59 -10.82
N LYS A 74 48.38 15.24 -11.91
CA LYS A 74 47.50 15.70 -12.99
C LYS A 74 48.22 15.55 -14.31
N ALA A 75 47.56 15.04 -15.35
CA ALA A 75 48.11 14.89 -16.67
C ALA A 75 47.03 15.13 -17.74
N ASN A 76 47.44 15.76 -18.83
CA ASN A 76 46.60 15.87 -20.02
C ASN A 76 46.68 14.60 -20.84
N ALA A 77 45.52 14.11 -21.30
CA ALA A 77 45.45 12.91 -22.12
C ALA A 77 44.59 13.16 -23.37
N ILE A 78 44.89 12.40 -24.43
CA ILE A 78 44.19 12.53 -25.70
C ILE A 78 43.80 11.12 -26.17
N ILE A 79 42.54 10.95 -26.58
CA ILE A 79 42.09 9.81 -27.36
C ILE A 79 41.93 10.29 -28.81
N TRP A 80 42.73 9.77 -29.71
CA TRP A 80 42.62 10.12 -31.11
C TRP A 80 41.30 9.63 -31.72
N SER A 81 40.75 10.34 -32.69
CA SER A 81 39.46 10.03 -33.34
C SER A 81 39.38 8.59 -33.87
N SER A 82 40.51 8.07 -34.38
CA SER A 82 40.62 6.70 -34.88
C SER A 82 40.35 5.65 -33.79
N ARG A 83 40.65 5.95 -32.54
CA ARG A 83 40.42 5.08 -31.39
C ARG A 83 39.12 5.44 -30.66
N TYR A 84 38.83 6.72 -30.50
CA TYR A 84 37.68 7.20 -29.77
C TYR A 84 36.35 6.64 -30.33
N ARG A 85 36.23 6.54 -31.65
CA ARG A 85 35.04 5.95 -32.32
C ARG A 85 34.75 4.51 -31.95
N PHE A 86 35.72 3.75 -31.39
CA PHE A 86 35.57 2.39 -30.94
C PHE A 86 35.51 2.31 -29.41
N ILE A 87 36.34 3.07 -28.71
CA ILE A 87 36.43 3.09 -27.25
C ILE A 87 35.16 3.68 -26.65
N ALA A 88 34.65 4.79 -27.16
CA ALA A 88 33.47 5.46 -26.55
C ALA A 88 32.22 4.57 -26.59
N PRO A 89 31.77 3.99 -27.72
CA PRO A 89 30.59 3.12 -27.72
C PRO A 89 30.80 1.83 -26.92
N TYR A 90 32.01 1.26 -26.92
CA TYR A 90 32.30 0.08 -26.11
C TYR A 90 32.23 0.39 -24.62
N PHE A 91 32.87 1.48 -24.19
CA PHE A 91 32.82 1.94 -22.81
C PHE A 91 31.35 2.18 -22.36
N GLU A 92 30.59 2.89 -23.19
CA GLU A 92 29.18 3.18 -22.92
C GLU A 92 28.30 1.91 -22.88
N SER A 93 28.59 0.91 -23.75
CA SER A 93 27.83 -0.35 -23.75
C SER A 93 28.02 -1.18 -22.49
N VAL A 94 29.23 -1.13 -21.87
CA VAL A 94 29.56 -1.90 -20.66
C VAL A 94 29.19 -1.13 -19.39
N THR A 95 29.46 0.17 -19.35
CA THR A 95 29.24 1.01 -18.17
C THR A 95 27.86 1.63 -18.14
N GLY A 96 27.13 1.64 -19.28
CA GLY A 96 25.81 2.25 -19.43
C GLY A 96 25.83 3.77 -19.57
N SER A 97 26.99 4.44 -19.51
CA SER A 97 27.10 5.89 -19.72
C SER A 97 28.41 6.28 -20.43
N PRO A 98 28.40 7.43 -21.13
CA PRO A 98 29.62 7.95 -21.75
C PRO A 98 30.68 8.30 -20.70
N LEU A 99 31.92 8.46 -21.15
CA LEU A 99 33.02 8.87 -20.30
C LEU A 99 32.79 10.27 -19.75
N GLN A 100 32.76 10.42 -18.42
CA GLN A 100 32.36 11.65 -17.69
C GLN A 100 33.41 12.01 -16.65
N GLU A 101 33.31 13.26 -16.14
CA GLU A 101 34.09 13.74 -15.01
C GLU A 101 33.74 12.97 -13.72
N GLY A 102 34.73 12.74 -12.87
CA GLY A 102 34.60 11.99 -11.62
C GLY A 102 34.71 10.46 -11.79
N MET A 103 34.86 9.94 -12.98
CA MET A 103 35.00 8.49 -13.19
C MET A 103 36.44 8.00 -12.93
N ALA A 104 36.53 6.96 -12.08
CA ALA A 104 37.78 6.19 -11.97
C ALA A 104 37.97 5.28 -13.20
N VAL A 105 39.07 5.42 -13.87
CA VAL A 105 39.36 4.69 -15.10
C VAL A 105 40.72 3.97 -15.03
N LEU A 106 40.79 2.82 -15.68
CA LEU A 106 42.03 2.12 -15.96
C LEU A 106 42.28 2.24 -17.47
N VAL A 107 43.32 2.97 -17.86
CA VAL A 107 43.60 3.33 -19.24
C VAL A 107 44.98 2.86 -19.69
N GLU A 108 45.06 2.32 -20.91
CA GLU A 108 46.31 2.02 -21.56
C GLU A 108 46.81 3.29 -22.23
N VAL A 109 47.92 3.83 -21.73
CA VAL A 109 48.52 5.07 -22.23
C VAL A 109 49.88 4.86 -22.82
N GLN A 110 50.20 5.65 -23.84
CA GLN A 110 51.52 5.89 -24.32
C GLN A 110 51.95 7.28 -23.89
N VAL A 111 53.08 7.36 -23.19
CA VAL A 111 53.65 8.65 -22.79
C VAL A 111 54.24 9.35 -24.01
N ASN A 112 53.82 10.58 -24.25
CA ASN A 112 54.30 11.39 -25.38
C ASN A 112 54.76 12.75 -24.87
N PHE A 113 55.91 13.17 -25.35
CA PHE A 113 56.45 14.49 -25.04
C PHE A 113 56.69 15.26 -26.35
N SER A 114 56.12 16.44 -26.40
CA SER A 114 56.30 17.36 -27.53
C SER A 114 57.08 18.56 -27.05
N GLU A 115 58.06 18.97 -27.82
CA GLU A 115 58.91 20.13 -27.56
C GLU A 115 58.10 21.45 -27.48
N LEU A 116 56.89 21.49 -28.11
CA LEU A 116 56.00 22.62 -28.12
C LEU A 116 54.92 22.59 -27.04
N TYR A 117 54.39 21.38 -26.76
CA TYR A 117 53.20 21.20 -25.93
C TYR A 117 53.48 20.49 -24.60
N GLY A 118 54.72 20.01 -24.38
CA GLY A 118 55.12 19.31 -23.18
C GLY A 118 54.61 17.88 -23.10
N LEU A 119 54.47 17.38 -21.87
CA LEU A 119 54.02 16.01 -21.57
C LEU A 119 52.54 15.85 -21.84
N SER A 120 52.17 14.79 -22.54
CA SER A 120 50.81 14.35 -22.76
C SER A 120 50.71 12.83 -22.81
N LEU A 121 49.55 12.29 -22.47
CA LEU A 121 49.28 10.87 -22.53
C LEU A 121 48.39 10.56 -23.74
N ILE A 122 48.75 9.59 -24.53
CA ILE A 122 47.92 9.09 -25.63
C ILE A 122 47.21 7.84 -25.13
N ILE A 123 45.89 7.91 -24.96
CA ILE A 123 45.08 6.76 -24.54
C ILE A 123 44.82 5.89 -25.77
N ASN A 124 45.20 4.63 -25.66
CA ASN A 124 45.03 3.62 -26.70
C ASN A 124 43.87 2.68 -26.41
N ASP A 125 43.56 2.44 -25.10
CA ASP A 125 42.50 1.58 -24.66
C ASP A 125 42.01 1.97 -23.25
N ILE A 126 40.78 1.60 -22.89
CA ILE A 126 40.18 1.81 -21.57
C ILE A 126 39.53 0.51 -21.13
N ASN A 127 39.76 0.11 -19.88
CA ASN A 127 39.06 -1.03 -19.28
C ASN A 127 37.77 -0.57 -18.57
N PRO A 128 36.57 -0.79 -19.13
CA PRO A 128 35.31 -0.33 -18.52
C PRO A 128 34.94 -1.16 -17.31
N GLU A 129 35.32 -2.44 -17.21
CA GLU A 129 35.00 -3.32 -16.07
C GLU A 129 35.63 -2.79 -14.77
N TYR A 130 36.80 -2.16 -14.87
CA TYR A 130 37.45 -1.52 -13.73
C TYR A 130 36.58 -0.40 -13.13
N SER A 131 36.00 0.44 -13.97
CA SER A 131 35.14 1.55 -13.53
C SER A 131 33.88 1.06 -12.83
N VAL A 132 33.29 -0.03 -13.31
CA VAL A 132 32.14 -0.70 -12.67
C VAL A 132 32.54 -1.32 -11.32
N GLY A 133 33.70 -2.01 -11.28
CA GLY A 133 34.17 -2.66 -10.06
C GLY A 133 34.52 -1.68 -8.93
N VAL A 134 35.06 -0.50 -9.25
CA VAL A 134 35.34 0.54 -8.25
C VAL A 134 34.03 1.05 -7.61
N LYS A 135 33.02 1.35 -8.42
CA LYS A 135 31.71 1.80 -7.92
C LYS A 135 31.01 0.78 -7.05
N GLU A 136 31.08 -0.50 -7.42
CA GLU A 136 30.48 -1.57 -6.59
C GLU A 136 31.20 -1.70 -5.24
N LEU A 137 32.53 -1.53 -5.21
CA LEU A 137 33.29 -1.50 -3.95
C LEU A 137 32.91 -0.30 -3.07
N GLU A 138 32.70 0.86 -3.65
CA GLU A 138 32.24 2.06 -2.94
C GLU A 138 30.84 1.85 -2.35
N ARG A 139 29.92 1.30 -3.15
CA ARG A 139 28.58 0.92 -2.71
C ARG A 139 28.62 -0.05 -1.54
N GLN A 140 29.44 -1.11 -1.61
CA GLN A 140 29.60 -2.07 -0.52
C GLN A 140 30.10 -1.40 0.77
N LYS A 141 31.09 -0.50 0.67
CA LYS A 141 31.58 0.27 1.82
C LYS A 141 30.50 1.16 2.43
N THR A 142 29.67 1.79 1.61
CA THR A 142 28.52 2.59 2.07
C THR A 142 27.53 1.72 2.84
N VAL A 143 27.17 0.56 2.31
CA VAL A 143 26.26 -0.39 2.95
C VAL A 143 26.82 -0.89 4.30
N GLU A 144 28.11 -1.30 4.31
CA GLU A 144 28.77 -1.75 5.56
C GLU A 144 28.79 -0.66 6.64
N ARG A 145 29.00 0.59 6.23
CA ARG A 145 29.03 1.73 7.14
C ARG A 145 27.64 1.99 7.73
N LEU A 146 26.60 2.03 6.89
CA LEU A 146 25.22 2.20 7.33
C LEU A 146 24.77 1.07 8.27
N GLN A 147 25.18 -0.17 8.00
CA GLN A 147 24.91 -1.31 8.87
C GLN A 147 25.59 -1.17 10.23
N LYS A 148 26.86 -0.78 10.28
CA LYS A 148 27.60 -0.56 11.53
C LYS A 148 27.01 0.55 12.39
N GLU A 149 26.46 1.57 11.74
CA GLU A 149 25.81 2.71 12.41
C GLU A 149 24.34 2.43 12.77
N GLY A 150 23.77 1.28 12.37
CA GLY A 150 22.39 0.89 12.67
C GLY A 150 21.33 1.66 11.87
N LEU A 151 21.71 2.24 10.75
CA LEU A 151 20.82 3.13 9.97
C LEU A 151 19.92 2.39 8.98
N MET A 152 20.16 1.11 8.69
CA MET A 152 19.48 0.37 7.61
C MET A 152 17.97 0.09 7.83
N GLY A 153 17.46 0.24 9.03
CA GLY A 153 16.07 -0.17 9.36
C GLY A 153 15.18 0.95 9.89
N LEU A 154 15.72 2.14 10.14
CA LEU A 154 14.99 3.22 10.84
C LEU A 154 13.72 3.66 10.10
N GLN A 155 13.78 3.76 8.79
CA GLN A 155 12.61 4.15 7.97
C GLN A 155 11.47 3.10 8.02
N LYS A 156 11.81 1.82 8.14
CA LYS A 156 10.81 0.73 8.23
C LYS A 156 10.07 0.69 9.56
N GLU A 157 10.59 1.35 10.58
CA GLU A 157 9.93 1.50 11.89
C GLU A 157 8.87 2.61 11.86
N LEU A 158 8.93 3.52 10.91
CA LEU A 158 7.92 4.55 10.72
C LEU A 158 6.63 3.94 10.18
N GLN A 159 5.50 4.53 10.54
CA GLN A 159 4.20 4.11 10.03
C GLN A 159 3.72 5.07 8.95
N LEU A 160 3.44 4.55 7.78
CA LEU A 160 2.71 5.30 6.77
C LEU A 160 1.26 5.49 7.26
N PRO A 161 0.68 6.70 7.19
CA PRO A 161 -0.73 6.90 7.48
C PRO A 161 -1.62 5.97 6.66
N LEU A 162 -2.75 5.56 7.24
CA LEU A 162 -3.71 4.68 6.58
C LEU A 162 -4.20 5.22 5.23
N LEU A 163 -4.29 6.55 5.11
CA LEU A 163 -4.62 7.28 3.89
C LEU A 163 -3.65 8.47 3.78
N PRO A 164 -2.54 8.35 3.07
CA PRO A 164 -1.57 9.43 2.91
C PRO A 164 -2.10 10.48 1.94
N GLU A 165 -2.69 11.55 2.46
CA GLU A 165 -3.38 12.58 1.67
C GLU A 165 -2.42 13.63 1.08
N ARG A 166 -1.27 13.89 1.74
CA ARG A 166 -0.35 14.97 1.38
C ARG A 166 1.06 14.43 1.16
N LEU A 167 1.48 14.45 -0.08
CA LEU A 167 2.74 13.87 -0.52
C LEU A 167 3.70 14.94 -1.00
N ALA A 168 4.89 15.00 -0.39
CA ALA A 168 6.00 15.81 -0.90
C ALA A 168 6.75 14.99 -1.96
N VAL A 169 6.81 15.49 -3.18
CA VAL A 169 7.46 14.80 -4.30
C VAL A 169 8.79 15.47 -4.63
N ILE A 170 9.89 14.74 -4.51
CA ILE A 170 11.22 15.19 -4.91
C ILE A 170 11.54 14.61 -6.27
N SER A 171 11.67 15.48 -7.28
CA SER A 171 11.96 15.09 -8.66
C SER A 171 12.44 16.29 -9.47
N ALA A 172 12.84 16.07 -10.72
CA ALA A 172 13.03 17.16 -11.66
C ALA A 172 11.68 17.50 -12.32
N GLU A 173 11.43 18.78 -12.56
CA GLU A 173 10.16 19.30 -13.08
C GLU A 173 9.83 18.71 -14.47
N ASP A 174 10.85 18.52 -15.30
CA ASP A 174 10.77 17.97 -16.64
C ASP A 174 10.92 16.44 -16.71
N ALA A 175 11.08 15.77 -15.56
CA ALA A 175 11.27 14.32 -15.52
C ALA A 175 10.06 13.55 -16.05
N ALA A 176 10.30 12.61 -16.95
CA ALA A 176 9.25 11.74 -17.48
C ALA A 176 8.55 10.95 -16.37
N GLY A 177 9.33 10.41 -15.42
CA GLY A 177 8.80 9.65 -14.28
C GLY A 177 7.86 10.46 -13.39
N TYR A 178 8.17 11.74 -13.14
CA TYR A 178 7.27 12.62 -12.40
C TYR A 178 5.95 12.83 -13.15
N ARG A 179 6.03 13.11 -14.45
CA ARG A 179 4.82 13.31 -15.28
C ARG A 179 3.95 12.05 -15.36
N ASP A 180 4.58 10.87 -15.45
CA ASP A 180 3.86 9.60 -15.49
C ASP A 180 3.20 9.29 -14.14
N PHE A 181 3.88 9.57 -13.02
CA PHE A 181 3.32 9.49 -11.67
C PHE A 181 2.08 10.39 -11.53
N MET A 182 2.21 11.69 -11.88
CA MET A 182 1.11 12.64 -11.78
C MET A 182 -0.09 12.24 -12.65
N ARG A 183 0.18 11.77 -13.88
CA ARG A 183 -0.90 11.29 -14.76
C ARG A 183 -1.67 10.11 -14.14
N HIS A 184 -0.98 9.21 -13.43
CA HIS A 184 -1.62 8.08 -12.75
C HIS A 184 -2.45 8.54 -11.55
N ILE A 185 -1.91 9.41 -10.72
CA ILE A 185 -2.61 9.94 -9.53
C ILE A 185 -3.82 10.78 -9.94
N ASP A 186 -3.66 11.72 -10.88
CA ASP A 186 -4.75 12.62 -11.30
C ASP A 186 -5.81 11.89 -12.14
N GLY A 187 -5.39 10.88 -12.92
CA GLY A 187 -6.24 10.09 -13.79
C GLY A 187 -6.87 8.86 -13.15
N ASN A 188 -6.79 8.69 -11.83
CA ASN A 188 -7.31 7.51 -11.17
C ASN A 188 -8.84 7.34 -11.38
N PRO A 189 -9.30 6.13 -11.70
CA PRO A 189 -10.71 5.89 -12.01
C PRO A 189 -11.64 5.99 -10.79
N TYR A 190 -11.09 5.97 -9.59
CA TYR A 190 -11.84 5.96 -8.33
C TYR A 190 -12.21 7.36 -7.85
N GLY A 191 -11.58 8.42 -8.40
CA GLY A 191 -11.81 9.82 -8.02
C GLY A 191 -11.18 10.21 -6.69
N PHE A 192 -10.20 9.46 -6.20
CA PHE A 192 -9.42 9.83 -5.01
C PHE A 192 -8.62 11.11 -5.28
N ARG A 193 -8.57 11.97 -4.29
CA ARG A 193 -7.82 13.23 -4.35
C ARG A 193 -6.67 13.19 -3.37
N ILE A 194 -5.44 13.28 -3.92
CA ILE A 194 -4.19 13.26 -3.16
C ILE A 194 -3.47 14.58 -3.45
N GLU A 195 -3.16 15.33 -2.43
CA GLU A 195 -2.40 16.59 -2.57
C GLU A 195 -0.92 16.24 -2.77
N THR A 196 -0.35 16.66 -3.91
CA THR A 196 1.06 16.48 -4.22
C THR A 196 1.73 17.82 -4.43
N VAL A 197 2.93 18.02 -3.87
CA VAL A 197 3.73 19.22 -4.10
C VAL A 197 5.12 18.82 -4.54
N LEU A 198 5.59 19.39 -5.64
CA LEU A 198 6.92 19.16 -6.18
C LEU A 198 7.96 20.00 -5.45
N PHE A 199 9.01 19.36 -4.97
CA PHE A 199 10.25 19.94 -4.49
C PHE A 199 11.33 19.62 -5.53
N PRO A 200 11.73 20.61 -6.36
CA PRO A 200 12.60 20.36 -7.48
C PRO A 200 14.02 20.03 -7.03
N ALA A 201 14.58 18.95 -7.60
CA ALA A 201 15.94 18.52 -7.34
C ALA A 201 16.61 17.98 -8.61
N LEU A 202 17.95 18.02 -8.62
CA LEU A 202 18.73 17.35 -9.63
C LEU A 202 18.69 15.84 -9.39
N MET A 203 18.22 15.08 -10.36
CA MET A 203 18.01 13.63 -10.22
C MET A 203 19.15 12.81 -10.84
N GLN A 204 20.23 13.43 -11.27
CA GLN A 204 21.41 12.77 -11.86
C GLN A 204 22.67 13.65 -11.76
N GLY A 205 23.85 13.00 -11.92
CA GLY A 205 25.13 13.67 -11.87
C GLY A 205 25.65 13.89 -10.45
N ALA A 206 26.86 14.45 -10.32
CA ALA A 206 27.57 14.63 -9.05
C ALA A 206 26.83 15.55 -8.05
N GLY A 207 26.02 16.48 -8.52
CA GLY A 207 25.23 17.38 -7.68
C GLY A 207 23.92 16.79 -7.16
N CYS A 208 23.53 15.59 -7.60
CA CYS A 208 22.26 14.96 -7.24
C CYS A 208 22.11 14.73 -5.73
N PRO A 209 23.06 14.14 -4.98
CA PRO A 209 22.90 13.92 -3.54
C PRO A 209 22.64 15.20 -2.76
N ALA A 210 23.47 16.22 -2.97
CA ALA A 210 23.33 17.50 -2.30
C ALA A 210 22.01 18.20 -2.64
N SER A 211 21.54 18.09 -3.89
CA SER A 211 20.28 18.67 -4.32
C SER A 211 19.06 18.00 -3.68
N ILE A 212 19.08 16.67 -3.57
CA ILE A 212 18.01 15.90 -2.90
C ILE A 212 18.01 16.21 -1.39
N ILE A 213 19.18 16.27 -0.75
CA ILE A 213 19.27 16.67 0.68
C ILE A 213 18.68 18.05 0.90
N SER A 214 19.01 19.01 0.05
CA SER A 214 18.42 20.37 0.14
C SER A 214 16.90 20.37 -0.06
N ALA A 215 16.37 19.50 -0.93
CA ALA A 215 14.94 19.35 -1.11
C ALA A 215 14.27 18.69 0.12
N LEU A 216 14.91 17.69 0.74
CA LEU A 216 14.47 17.10 2.00
C LEU A 216 14.44 18.14 3.13
N ASP A 217 15.44 19.02 3.22
CA ASP A 217 15.46 20.12 4.18
C ASP A 217 14.31 21.10 3.94
N ALA A 218 14.02 21.45 2.67
CA ALA A 218 12.88 22.30 2.32
C ALA A 218 11.53 21.66 2.68
N VAL A 219 11.39 20.35 2.55
CA VAL A 219 10.21 19.61 3.03
C VAL A 219 10.11 19.72 4.56
N MET A 220 11.24 19.61 5.29
CA MET A 220 11.28 19.75 6.75
C MET A 220 10.87 21.13 7.26
N GLU A 221 11.18 22.19 6.54
CA GLU A 221 10.72 23.55 6.89
C GLU A 221 9.19 23.67 6.90
N THR A 222 8.52 22.78 6.13
CA THR A 222 7.06 22.65 6.11
C THR A 222 6.57 21.43 6.89
N ALA A 223 7.37 20.92 7.84
CA ALA A 223 7.06 19.73 8.64
C ALA A 223 5.70 19.81 9.35
N GLY A 224 5.01 18.67 9.46
CA GLY A 224 3.63 18.59 9.95
C GLY A 224 2.56 18.79 8.87
N ARG A 225 2.96 19.12 7.65
CA ARG A 225 2.07 19.23 6.50
C ARG A 225 2.03 17.98 5.63
N TRP A 226 3.07 17.14 5.68
CA TRP A 226 3.26 16.01 4.78
C TRP A 226 3.08 14.66 5.50
N ASP A 227 2.49 13.71 4.80
CA ASP A 227 2.26 12.35 5.27
C ASP A 227 3.38 11.40 4.82
N ALA A 228 4.00 11.67 3.67
CA ALA A 228 5.14 10.94 3.16
C ALA A 228 5.95 11.79 2.18
N VAL A 229 7.19 11.38 1.93
CA VAL A 229 8.08 11.95 0.91
C VAL A 229 8.32 10.91 -0.17
N LEU A 230 8.20 11.33 -1.42
CA LEU A 230 8.44 10.48 -2.60
C LEU A 230 9.67 10.98 -3.35
N ILE A 231 10.64 10.10 -3.62
CA ILE A 231 11.78 10.41 -4.47
C ILE A 231 11.56 9.69 -5.80
N LEU A 232 11.24 10.47 -6.85
CA LEU A 232 10.86 9.95 -8.14
C LEU A 232 11.92 10.25 -9.20
N ARG A 233 12.39 9.21 -9.89
CA ARG A 233 13.24 9.35 -11.07
C ARG A 233 12.66 8.54 -12.23
N GLY A 234 12.68 9.12 -13.43
CA GLY A 234 12.44 8.38 -14.67
C GLY A 234 13.72 7.64 -15.12
N GLY A 235 13.60 6.71 -16.06
CA GLY A 235 14.72 5.91 -16.56
C GLY A 235 15.92 6.74 -17.01
N GLY A 236 17.12 6.14 -17.00
CA GLY A 236 18.39 6.73 -17.41
C GLY A 236 19.51 5.68 -17.38
N ALA A 237 20.75 6.05 -17.72
CA ALA A 237 21.88 5.12 -17.74
C ALA A 237 22.28 4.65 -16.32
N LYS A 238 22.76 3.40 -16.20
CA LYS A 238 23.14 2.79 -14.90
C LYS A 238 24.12 3.62 -14.06
N LEU A 239 25.10 4.24 -14.72
CA LEU A 239 26.10 5.03 -14.00
C LEU A 239 25.57 6.39 -13.52
N ASP A 240 24.49 6.90 -14.10
CA ASP A 240 23.80 8.10 -13.62
C ASP A 240 23.06 7.85 -12.31
N LEU A 241 22.80 6.57 -11.99
CA LEU A 241 22.13 6.12 -10.76
C LEU A 241 23.10 5.96 -9.58
N ALA A 242 24.41 5.97 -9.81
CA ALA A 242 25.40 5.80 -8.73
C ALA A 242 25.35 6.93 -7.67
N CYS A 243 24.75 8.07 -7.99
CA CYS A 243 24.51 9.13 -7.02
C CYS A 243 23.56 8.72 -5.88
N TYR A 244 22.73 7.68 -6.08
CA TYR A 244 21.84 7.12 -5.05
C TYR A 244 22.53 6.07 -4.15
N ASP A 245 23.81 5.78 -4.41
CA ASP A 245 24.65 4.95 -3.54
C ASP A 245 25.51 5.81 -2.58
N ASP A 246 25.29 7.14 -2.59
CA ASP A 246 25.98 8.09 -1.73
C ASP A 246 25.60 7.90 -0.26
N TYR A 247 26.64 7.93 0.61
CA TYR A 247 26.44 7.71 2.04
C TYR A 247 25.66 8.84 2.73
N ASP A 248 25.98 10.10 2.41
CA ASP A 248 25.37 11.25 3.09
C ASP A 248 23.87 11.31 2.76
N LEU A 249 23.50 11.09 1.49
CA LEU A 249 22.11 11.02 1.06
C LEU A 249 21.38 9.85 1.74
N ALA A 250 21.95 8.66 1.72
CA ALA A 250 21.34 7.48 2.36
C ALA A 250 21.17 7.65 3.88
N SER A 251 22.14 8.27 4.54
CA SER A 251 22.08 8.58 5.97
C SER A 251 20.96 9.57 6.30
N VAL A 252 20.78 10.62 5.49
CA VAL A 252 19.70 11.59 5.66
C VAL A 252 18.35 10.93 5.44
N ILE A 253 18.19 10.14 4.38
CA ILE A 253 16.94 9.41 4.11
C ILE A 253 16.60 8.47 5.28
N SER A 254 17.58 7.70 5.76
CA SER A 254 17.38 6.75 6.86
C SER A 254 16.87 7.40 8.14
N GLN A 255 17.37 8.58 8.47
CA GLN A 255 17.05 9.32 9.69
C GLN A 255 15.88 10.31 9.50
N TYR A 256 15.29 10.35 8.31
CA TYR A 256 14.22 11.28 8.02
C TYR A 256 12.97 10.96 8.85
N PRO A 257 12.29 11.97 9.46
CA PRO A 257 11.19 11.73 10.40
C PRO A 257 9.87 11.34 9.73
N LEU A 258 9.76 11.47 8.41
CA LEU A 258 8.59 11.05 7.63
C LEU A 258 8.94 9.82 6.79
N PRO A 259 7.97 8.94 6.48
CA PRO A 259 8.19 7.84 5.57
C PRO A 259 8.69 8.34 4.20
N VAL A 260 9.82 7.82 3.75
CA VAL A 260 10.40 8.12 2.43
C VAL A 260 10.19 6.92 1.54
N LEU A 261 9.49 7.12 0.42
CA LEU A 261 9.28 6.10 -0.60
C LEU A 261 10.11 6.45 -1.83
N THR A 262 10.78 5.47 -2.41
CA THR A 262 11.64 5.69 -3.56
C THR A 262 11.12 4.96 -4.80
N ALA A 263 11.27 5.60 -5.96
CA ALA A 263 11.07 4.99 -7.27
C ALA A 263 12.14 5.53 -8.22
N ILE A 264 13.36 4.97 -8.08
CA ILE A 264 14.57 5.50 -8.69
C ILE A 264 14.98 4.72 -9.94
N GLY A 265 14.89 3.39 -9.91
CA GLY A 265 15.42 2.50 -10.94
C GLY A 265 14.40 1.51 -11.50
N HIS A 266 14.90 0.56 -12.30
CA HIS A 266 14.17 -0.60 -12.82
C HIS A 266 14.59 -1.87 -12.08
N ASP A 267 13.99 -3.02 -12.40
CA ASP A 267 14.14 -4.32 -11.74
C ASP A 267 15.58 -4.77 -11.40
N GLN A 268 16.59 -4.24 -12.09
CA GLN A 268 18.00 -4.62 -11.92
C GLN A 268 18.84 -3.57 -11.19
N ASP A 269 18.28 -2.40 -10.89
CA ASP A 269 19.01 -1.25 -10.37
C ASP A 269 18.49 -0.91 -8.96
N PHE A 270 18.97 -1.65 -7.96
CA PHE A 270 18.63 -1.45 -6.55
C PHE A 270 19.78 -0.71 -5.84
N HIS A 271 19.51 0.51 -5.39
CA HIS A 271 20.50 1.44 -4.83
C HIS A 271 20.47 1.49 -3.32
N VAL A 272 21.51 2.09 -2.72
CA VAL A 272 21.60 2.20 -1.26
C VAL A 272 20.46 3.04 -0.69
N CYS A 273 20.02 4.10 -1.39
CA CYS A 273 18.83 4.88 -0.98
C CYS A 273 17.55 4.03 -0.92
N ASP A 274 17.39 3.05 -1.84
CA ASP A 274 16.25 2.12 -1.82
C ASP A 274 16.32 1.16 -0.62
N MET A 275 17.54 0.76 -0.22
CA MET A 275 17.75 -0.11 0.93
C MET A 275 17.34 0.52 2.26
N VAL A 276 17.57 1.81 2.40
CA VAL A 276 17.29 2.57 3.64
C VAL A 276 15.91 3.22 3.63
N ALA A 277 15.23 3.30 2.50
CA ALA A 277 13.88 3.86 2.39
C ALA A 277 12.83 3.05 3.15
N HIS A 278 11.69 3.68 3.44
CA HIS A 278 10.52 3.02 4.02
C HIS A 278 9.99 1.93 3.10
N GLU A 279 9.77 2.28 1.84
CA GLU A 279 9.40 1.34 0.78
C GLU A 279 10.05 1.78 -0.54
N TYR A 280 10.40 0.82 -1.38
CA TYR A 280 10.91 1.12 -2.71
C TYR A 280 10.04 0.45 -3.79
N LEU A 281 9.82 1.15 -4.85
CA LEU A 281 9.06 0.67 -6.00
C LEU A 281 9.93 0.77 -7.26
N LYS A 282 9.68 -0.13 -8.20
CA LYS A 282 10.49 -0.26 -9.42
C LYS A 282 10.36 0.93 -10.37
N THR A 283 9.22 1.59 -10.36
CA THR A 283 8.93 2.71 -11.26
C THR A 283 8.02 3.74 -10.57
N PRO A 284 8.05 5.01 -11.00
CA PRO A 284 7.12 6.02 -10.53
C PRO A 284 5.64 5.65 -10.72
N THR A 285 5.31 4.92 -11.80
CA THR A 285 3.94 4.42 -12.02
C THR A 285 3.55 3.35 -11.01
N ALA A 286 4.46 2.40 -10.71
CA ALA A 286 4.23 1.40 -9.67
C ALA A 286 4.07 2.04 -8.27
N LEU A 287 4.76 3.16 -8.00
CA LEU A 287 4.56 3.90 -6.77
C LEU A 287 3.20 4.59 -6.72
N ALA A 288 2.72 5.11 -7.85
CA ALA A 288 1.35 5.65 -7.92
C ALA A 288 0.31 4.56 -7.68
N ASP A 289 0.46 3.40 -8.33
CA ASP A 289 -0.41 2.24 -8.12
C ASP A 289 -0.40 1.80 -6.65
N TYR A 290 0.78 1.68 -6.02
CA TYR A 290 0.91 1.34 -4.60
C TYR A 290 0.12 2.27 -3.68
N ILE A 291 0.19 3.59 -3.93
CA ILE A 291 -0.57 4.56 -3.14
C ILE A 291 -2.09 4.40 -3.41
N LEU A 292 -2.51 4.23 -4.66
CA LEU A 292 -3.91 4.04 -5.02
C LEU A 292 -4.47 2.73 -4.45
N ASP A 293 -3.70 1.65 -4.41
CA ASP A 293 -4.07 0.36 -3.82
C ASP A 293 -4.38 0.47 -2.31
N ILE A 294 -3.65 1.35 -1.59
CA ILE A 294 -3.95 1.66 -0.19
C ILE A 294 -5.35 2.23 -0.05
N TYR A 295 -5.71 3.19 -0.91
CA TYR A 295 -7.04 3.81 -0.92
C TYR A 295 -8.12 2.84 -1.35
N GLU A 296 -7.88 2.03 -2.39
CA GLU A 296 -8.82 1.01 -2.86
C GLU A 296 -9.12 -0.01 -1.78
N THR A 297 -8.10 -0.51 -1.08
CA THR A 297 -8.24 -1.46 0.03
C THR A 297 -9.14 -0.90 1.13
N GLU A 298 -8.99 0.36 1.51
CA GLU A 298 -9.82 0.97 2.55
C GLU A 298 -11.25 1.26 2.06
N ASP A 299 -11.44 1.64 0.80
CA ASP A 299 -12.77 1.81 0.20
C ASP A 299 -13.52 0.48 0.14
N GLU A 300 -12.87 -0.59 -0.29
CA GLU A 300 -13.43 -1.94 -0.27
C GLU A 300 -13.82 -2.37 1.15
N ARG A 301 -12.99 -2.07 2.16
CA ARG A 301 -13.26 -2.35 3.56
C ARG A 301 -14.51 -1.62 4.05
N ILE A 302 -14.63 -0.33 3.74
CA ILE A 302 -15.82 0.48 4.07
C ILE A 302 -17.06 -0.08 3.37
N SER A 303 -16.97 -0.40 2.09
CA SER A 303 -18.05 -0.97 1.28
C SER A 303 -18.51 -2.32 1.81
N SER A 304 -17.57 -3.17 2.24
CA SER A 304 -17.86 -4.46 2.85
C SER A 304 -18.55 -4.31 4.22
N CYS A 305 -18.08 -3.40 5.07
CA CYS A 305 -18.70 -3.06 6.34
C CYS A 305 -20.14 -2.54 6.14
N TRP A 306 -20.35 -1.67 5.17
CA TRP A 306 -21.68 -1.16 4.81
C TRP A 306 -22.62 -2.29 4.39
N THR A 307 -22.15 -3.19 3.54
CA THR A 307 -22.92 -4.36 3.08
C THR A 307 -23.29 -5.29 4.23
N GLN A 308 -22.35 -5.59 5.13
CA GLN A 308 -22.59 -6.41 6.32
C GLN A 308 -23.61 -5.76 7.25
N MET A 309 -23.49 -4.46 7.48
CA MET A 309 -24.44 -3.70 8.31
C MET A 309 -25.84 -3.74 7.73
N ARG A 310 -25.98 -3.53 6.41
CA ARG A 310 -27.27 -3.61 5.70
C ARG A 310 -27.90 -4.99 5.81
N LEU A 311 -27.11 -6.06 5.63
CA LEU A 311 -27.58 -7.43 5.76
C LEU A 311 -27.99 -7.76 7.20
N ALA A 312 -27.24 -7.33 8.20
CA ALA A 312 -27.55 -7.52 9.60
C ALA A 312 -28.86 -6.83 10.00
N VAL A 313 -29.05 -5.58 9.58
CA VAL A 313 -30.27 -4.81 9.85
C VAL A 313 -31.48 -5.44 9.14
N SER A 314 -31.37 -5.75 7.85
CA SER A 314 -32.46 -6.39 7.11
C SER A 314 -32.81 -7.76 7.69
N GLY A 315 -31.81 -8.58 8.05
CA GLY A 315 -32.03 -9.87 8.70
C GLY A 315 -32.70 -9.75 10.07
N ARG A 316 -32.40 -8.69 10.84
CA ARG A 316 -33.10 -8.39 12.11
C ARG A 316 -34.57 -7.98 11.87
N LEU A 317 -34.80 -7.10 10.90
CA LEU A 317 -36.16 -6.68 10.54
C LEU A 317 -37.01 -7.88 10.07
N HIS A 318 -36.50 -8.76 9.24
CA HIS A 318 -37.22 -9.94 8.81
C HIS A 318 -37.55 -10.88 9.97
N ARG A 319 -36.62 -11.09 10.90
CA ARG A 319 -36.86 -11.92 12.08
C ARG A 319 -37.96 -11.33 12.99
N GLU A 320 -37.90 -10.03 13.23
CA GLU A 320 -38.93 -9.37 14.07
C GLU A 320 -40.29 -9.34 13.36
N ALA A 321 -40.35 -9.13 12.05
CA ALA A 321 -41.58 -9.26 11.26
C ALA A 321 -42.19 -10.68 11.35
N ALA A 322 -41.40 -11.71 11.13
CA ALA A 322 -41.85 -13.09 11.29
C ALA A 322 -42.30 -13.42 12.70
N ARG A 323 -41.64 -12.86 13.73
CA ARG A 323 -42.07 -12.98 15.13
C ARG A 323 -43.42 -12.34 15.38
N LEU A 324 -43.66 -11.16 14.83
CA LEU A 324 -44.94 -10.47 14.90
C LEU A 324 -46.04 -11.30 14.23
N ASP A 325 -45.81 -11.82 13.03
CA ASP A 325 -46.76 -12.67 12.32
C ASP A 325 -47.09 -13.93 13.09
N MET A 326 -46.11 -14.55 13.73
CA MET A 326 -46.32 -15.70 14.62
C MET A 326 -47.18 -15.33 15.83
N LEU A 327 -46.88 -14.20 16.49
CA LEU A 327 -47.66 -13.73 17.62
C LEU A 327 -49.11 -13.42 17.24
N VAL A 328 -49.33 -12.73 16.11
CA VAL A 328 -50.66 -12.46 15.58
C VAL A 328 -51.42 -13.77 15.29
N SER A 329 -50.76 -14.75 14.67
CA SER A 329 -51.34 -16.07 14.39
C SER A 329 -51.69 -16.82 15.68
N ARG A 330 -50.83 -16.79 16.67
CA ARG A 330 -51.11 -17.39 18.01
C ARG A 330 -52.31 -16.73 18.69
N VAL A 331 -52.41 -15.41 18.68
CA VAL A 331 -53.55 -14.69 19.26
C VAL A 331 -54.84 -15.05 18.52
N LYS A 332 -54.87 -15.01 17.19
CA LYS A 332 -56.02 -15.40 16.37
C LYS A 332 -56.41 -16.87 16.60
N GLY A 333 -55.46 -17.78 16.69
CA GLY A 333 -55.70 -19.19 16.99
C GLY A 333 -56.26 -19.40 18.40
N GLY A 334 -55.68 -18.71 19.40
CA GLY A 334 -56.15 -18.77 20.78
C GLY A 334 -57.59 -18.22 20.94
N VAL A 335 -57.93 -17.12 20.29
CA VAL A 335 -59.31 -16.60 20.27
C VAL A 335 -60.26 -17.57 19.63
N ARG A 336 -59.94 -18.13 18.45
CA ARG A 336 -60.78 -19.13 17.75
C ARG A 336 -61.01 -20.37 18.59
N MET A 337 -59.98 -20.93 19.22
CA MET A 337 -60.11 -22.07 20.10
C MET A 337 -61.00 -21.80 21.30
N ARG A 338 -60.85 -20.60 21.91
CA ARG A 338 -61.67 -20.20 23.07
C ARG A 338 -63.13 -20.02 22.69
N THR A 339 -63.41 -19.35 21.56
CA THR A 339 -64.80 -19.21 21.08
C THR A 339 -65.42 -20.57 20.72
N ALA A 340 -64.73 -21.44 20.01
CA ALA A 340 -65.19 -22.77 19.69
C ALA A 340 -65.46 -23.64 20.96
N SER A 341 -64.58 -23.55 21.96
CA SER A 341 -64.77 -24.22 23.25
C SER A 341 -66.01 -23.72 24.02
N MET A 342 -66.25 -22.40 24.00
CA MET A 342 -67.47 -21.81 24.62
C MET A 342 -68.72 -22.20 23.87
N GLU A 343 -68.68 -22.20 22.52
CA GLU A 343 -69.84 -22.67 21.72
C GLU A 343 -70.13 -24.12 21.98
N ALA A 344 -69.13 -25.00 22.05
CA ALA A 344 -69.31 -26.40 22.39
C ALA A 344 -69.89 -26.57 23.81
N ALA A 345 -69.41 -25.82 24.81
CA ALA A 345 -69.96 -25.84 26.15
C ALA A 345 -71.40 -25.41 26.18
N LEU A 346 -71.74 -24.33 25.43
CA LEU A 346 -73.13 -23.85 25.32
C LEU A 346 -74.02 -24.90 24.67
N GLN A 347 -73.56 -25.59 23.60
CA GLN A 347 -74.33 -26.66 22.98
C GLN A 347 -74.65 -27.83 23.95
N VAL A 348 -73.60 -28.22 24.72
CA VAL A 348 -73.81 -29.24 25.77
C VAL A 348 -74.82 -28.80 26.83
N LEU A 349 -74.73 -27.57 27.28
CA LEU A 349 -75.72 -27.03 28.24
C LEU A 349 -77.11 -26.99 27.63
N TYR A 350 -77.23 -26.49 26.39
CA TYR A 350 -78.52 -26.48 25.70
C TYR A 350 -79.09 -27.89 25.52
N ALA A 351 -78.35 -28.83 25.14
CA ALA A 351 -78.77 -30.25 25.04
C ALA A 351 -79.20 -30.85 26.34
N ARG A 352 -78.52 -30.51 27.47
CA ARG A 352 -78.94 -30.89 28.85
C ARG A 352 -80.30 -30.27 29.24
N ILE A 353 -80.48 -28.99 28.94
CA ILE A 353 -81.76 -28.28 29.22
C ILE A 353 -82.88 -28.94 28.40
N GLU A 354 -82.66 -29.18 27.13
CA GLU A 354 -83.64 -29.80 26.28
C GLU A 354 -83.96 -31.24 26.70
N ALA A 355 -82.94 -32.02 27.10
CA ALA A 355 -83.18 -33.37 27.62
C ALA A 355 -83.96 -33.39 28.96
N ALA A 356 -83.84 -32.38 29.79
CA ALA A 356 -84.56 -32.23 31.05
C ALA A 356 -85.91 -31.59 30.86
N HIS A 357 -86.35 -31.23 29.65
CA HIS A 357 -87.63 -30.56 29.42
C HIS A 357 -88.81 -31.53 29.70
N PRO A 358 -89.73 -31.18 30.59
CA PRO A 358 -90.78 -32.10 31.00
C PRO A 358 -91.60 -32.69 29.83
N ARG A 359 -91.84 -31.93 28.79
CA ARG A 359 -92.60 -32.34 27.65
C ARG A 359 -91.94 -33.52 26.91
N ARG A 360 -90.61 -33.57 26.77
CA ARG A 360 -89.86 -34.70 26.14
C ARG A 360 -89.87 -35.95 26.99
N ILE A 361 -89.97 -35.77 28.33
CA ILE A 361 -90.15 -36.91 29.25
C ILE A 361 -91.53 -37.51 29.00
N LEU A 362 -92.56 -36.68 28.86
CA LEU A 362 -93.89 -37.15 28.52
C LEU A 362 -94.00 -37.76 27.13
N GLU A 363 -93.30 -37.23 26.08
CA GLU A 363 -93.28 -37.80 24.75
C GLU A 363 -92.61 -39.21 24.68
N ARG A 364 -91.78 -39.53 25.67
CA ARG A 364 -91.18 -40.88 25.78
C ARG A 364 -92.09 -41.93 26.40
N GLY A 365 -93.37 -41.55 26.65
CA GLY A 365 -94.40 -42.44 27.19
C GLY A 365 -94.52 -42.41 28.72
N TYR A 366 -93.73 -41.52 29.39
CA TYR A 366 -93.98 -41.28 30.82
C TYR A 366 -95.19 -40.38 31.04
N ALA A 367 -95.84 -40.59 32.09
CA ALA A 367 -96.97 -39.76 32.50
C ALA A 367 -96.66 -39.07 33.83
N LEU A 368 -97.18 -37.86 34.03
CA LEU A 368 -97.02 -37.10 35.24
C LEU A 368 -98.36 -37.07 36.00
N ALA A 369 -98.44 -37.75 37.15
CA ALA A 369 -99.60 -37.73 38.01
C ALA A 369 -99.59 -36.43 38.82
N VAL A 370 -100.71 -35.70 38.80
CA VAL A 370 -100.91 -34.50 39.58
C VAL A 370 -102.21 -34.63 40.41
N ASP A 371 -102.28 -34.02 41.60
CA ASP A 371 -103.46 -33.97 42.42
C ASP A 371 -104.48 -32.97 41.86
N LYS A 372 -105.60 -32.80 42.54
CA LYS A 372 -106.68 -31.85 42.21
C LYS A 372 -106.18 -30.36 42.19
N ASP A 373 -105.10 -30.06 42.95
CA ASP A 373 -104.51 -28.70 43.07
C ASP A 373 -103.40 -28.46 42.07
N GLY A 374 -103.09 -29.44 41.19
CA GLY A 374 -102.07 -29.38 40.13
C GLY A 374 -100.64 -29.68 40.65
N VAL A 375 -100.46 -30.16 41.86
CA VAL A 375 -99.16 -30.52 42.43
C VAL A 375 -98.73 -31.92 41.97
N VAL A 376 -97.48 -32.01 41.52
CA VAL A 376 -96.92 -33.31 40.99
C VAL A 376 -96.76 -34.33 42.11
N LEU A 377 -97.44 -35.45 41.93
CA LEU A 377 -97.37 -36.56 42.86
C LEU A 377 -96.06 -37.36 42.62
N ARG A 378 -95.17 -37.36 43.62
CA ARG A 378 -93.83 -38.02 43.51
C ARG A 378 -93.86 -39.45 44.08
N GLY A 379 -95.02 -39.91 44.46
CA GLY A 379 -95.21 -41.25 45.03
C GLY A 379 -96.60 -41.47 45.47
N VAL A 380 -96.93 -42.68 45.91
CA VAL A 380 -98.31 -43.10 46.34
C VAL A 380 -98.59 -42.88 47.82
N ARG A 381 -97.67 -42.35 48.63
CA ARG A 381 -97.83 -42.10 50.07
C ARG A 381 -98.81 -40.95 50.31
N GLY A 382 -99.81 -41.16 51.04
CA GLY A 382 -100.81 -40.12 51.39
C GLY A 382 -102.03 -40.09 50.48
N LEU A 383 -102.06 -40.93 49.44
CA LEU A 383 -103.27 -41.08 48.60
C LEU A 383 -104.25 -42.06 49.21
N VAL A 384 -105.55 -41.81 49.05
CA VAL A 384 -106.61 -42.69 49.55
C VAL A 384 -107.51 -43.12 48.45
N PRO A 385 -108.01 -44.38 48.52
CA PRO A 385 -108.99 -44.88 47.53
C PRO A 385 -110.22 -43.98 47.43
N GLY A 386 -110.68 -43.68 46.22
CA GLY A 386 -111.74 -42.73 45.91
C GLY A 386 -111.25 -41.30 45.58
N GLU A 387 -110.02 -40.94 45.81
CA GLU A 387 -109.44 -39.67 45.44
C GLU A 387 -109.25 -39.52 43.95
N ARG A 388 -109.49 -38.30 43.39
CA ARG A 388 -109.30 -38.01 41.97
C ARG A 388 -107.91 -37.43 41.74
N LEU A 389 -107.26 -37.90 40.75
CA LEU A 389 -106.00 -37.40 40.28
C LEU A 389 -106.01 -37.18 38.73
N SER A 390 -105.12 -36.34 38.24
CA SER A 390 -104.97 -36.16 36.80
C SER A 390 -103.62 -36.74 36.38
N VAL A 391 -103.63 -37.48 35.33
CA VAL A 391 -102.40 -37.99 34.66
C VAL A 391 -102.22 -37.22 33.41
N LEU A 392 -101.09 -36.48 33.34
CA LEU A 392 -100.67 -35.67 32.18
C LEU A 392 -99.77 -36.48 31.27
N TYR A 393 -100.16 -36.59 30.02
CA TYR A 393 -99.39 -37.13 28.89
C TYR A 393 -98.94 -35.98 27.99
N ALA A 394 -98.09 -36.29 27.00
CA ALA A 394 -97.58 -35.30 26.01
C ALA A 394 -98.73 -34.68 25.17
N ASP A 395 -99.76 -35.45 24.88
CA ASP A 395 -100.87 -35.12 23.97
C ASP A 395 -102.17 -34.82 24.71
N GLY A 396 -102.22 -34.91 26.05
CA GLY A 396 -103.47 -34.67 26.76
C GLY A 396 -103.42 -34.96 28.28
N LYS A 397 -104.63 -34.91 28.89
CA LYS A 397 -104.82 -35.17 30.30
C LYS A 397 -105.94 -36.18 30.54
N LEU A 398 -105.67 -37.21 31.31
CA LEU A 398 -106.66 -38.10 31.78
C LEU A 398 -107.05 -37.83 33.24
N GLU A 399 -108.34 -37.87 33.56
CA GLU A 399 -108.78 -37.84 34.91
C GLU A 399 -109.06 -39.24 35.38
N CYS A 400 -108.38 -39.58 36.48
CA CYS A 400 -108.48 -40.93 37.04
C CYS A 400 -108.98 -40.83 38.51
N THR A 401 -109.63 -41.90 38.94
CA THR A 401 -109.99 -42.10 40.34
C THR A 401 -109.18 -43.27 40.89
N ILE A 402 -108.58 -43.08 42.07
CA ILE A 402 -107.78 -44.12 42.68
C ILE A 402 -108.76 -45.24 43.21
N ASP A 403 -108.61 -46.38 42.66
CA ASP A 403 -109.44 -47.52 43.10
C ASP A 403 -108.81 -48.22 44.32
N ASP A 404 -107.45 -48.33 44.31
CA ASP A 404 -106.71 -48.91 45.44
C ASP A 404 -105.26 -48.33 45.48
N VAL A 405 -104.64 -48.35 46.63
CA VAL A 405 -103.23 -47.85 46.84
C VAL A 405 -102.43 -49.01 47.39
N ILE A 406 -101.56 -49.54 46.56
CA ILE A 406 -100.62 -50.60 46.95
C ILE A 406 -99.26 -49.95 47.18
N PRO A 407 -98.79 -49.80 48.40
CA PRO A 407 -97.44 -49.28 48.65
C PRO A 407 -96.41 -50.28 48.22
N GLY A 408 -95.51 -49.89 47.35
CA GLY A 408 -94.41 -50.77 46.90
C GLY A 408 -93.49 -51.08 48.09
N SER A 409 -92.95 -52.33 48.11
CA SER A 409 -91.93 -52.72 49.06
C SER A 409 -90.54 -52.08 48.60
N PRO A 410 -89.60 -51.89 49.51
CA PRO A 410 -88.35 -51.25 49.21
C PRO A 410 -87.47 -52.01 48.16
N GLU A 411 -87.85 -53.21 47.77
CA GLU A 411 -87.08 -54.11 46.81
C GLU A 411 -87.52 -53.95 45.34
N ASP A 412 -88.67 -53.27 45.08
CA ASP A 412 -89.12 -53.06 43.69
C ASP A 412 -88.50 -51.75 43.06
N GLY A 413 -87.26 -51.54 43.34
CA GLY A 413 -86.48 -50.48 42.67
C GLY A 413 -86.34 -50.79 41.22
N VAL A 414 -86.91 -49.98 40.34
CA VAL A 414 -86.69 -49.99 38.92
C VAL A 414 -85.14 -49.93 38.70
N THR A 415 -84.55 -50.97 38.27
CA THR A 415 -83.17 -50.94 37.74
C THR A 415 -83.13 -50.06 36.50
N ASP A 416 -82.20 -49.04 36.51
CA ASP A 416 -81.92 -48.06 35.45
C ASP A 416 -81.58 -48.73 34.12
#